data_87a3590714f0924bd5f048b66a368b42
#
_entry.id   87a3590714f0924bd5f048b66a368b42
#
_cell.length_a   1.000
_cell.length_b   1.000
_cell.length_c   1.000
_cell.angle_alpha   90.00
_cell.angle_beta   90.00
_cell.angle_gamma   90.00
#
_symmetry.space_group_name_H-M   'P 1'
#
loop_
_entity.id
_entity.type
_entity.pdbx_description
1 polymer ?
#
loop_
_entity_poly.entity_id
_entity_poly.type
_entity_poly.pdbx_seq_one_letter_code
_entity_poly.pdbx_strand_id
1 'polypeptide(L)'
;SDGKIYDATNSGAIGAAAVSGLGNSRFQYTNITTVGGSYLMAVNGADKLQIFDGANWHEDGDGSPYDITNVDTADCSNILLFKNRIWLIETGSLKVWYLPINAIGGAAVALDMTSLVQLGGYIMAGMTWTLDAGYGVDDNLAFITNKGELILWRLTDPTTPAGISMVGLWKLGAPIGRRCYTKFGGDLLIITQDGIVPMSGALQSSRLDPRVSITNKIQYAVSQAVSLYGSNFGWCLLYYPKENQLLMNVPISAGAEQQYVMNNITKSWCNFTGWSATCWELFNDNPYFGGNGYVAAAWNGSSDDSADISGFALQSFQTYGTALQKQCKMIRYHIQSDGTPSVFGDVNVDYNLADESAELNFSISNYGIWDTGLWNSAIWGSGLVPIANWQGATNIGYTFAPLLKTATQGIQLQWVATDLVFEAGGVL
;
A
#
# COMPACT_ATOMS: atom_id res chain seq x y z
N SER A 1 9.10 6.94 17.16
CA SER A 1 7.91 7.65 17.67
C SER A 1 8.21 8.19 19.05
N ASP A 2 7.85 9.43 19.31
CA ASP A 2 8.17 10.16 20.54
C ASP A 2 6.95 10.30 21.48
N GLY A 3 5.87 9.58 21.22
CA GLY A 3 4.64 9.64 22.02
C GLY A 3 3.92 11.00 21.94
N LYS A 4 3.87 11.58 20.74
CA LYS A 4 3.28 12.89 20.52
C LYS A 4 2.43 12.94 19.27
N ILE A 5 1.50 13.89 19.20
CA ILE A 5 0.71 14.23 18.02
C ILE A 5 1.12 15.64 17.56
N TYR A 6 1.35 15.79 16.27
CA TYR A 6 1.75 17.05 15.66
C TYR A 6 0.80 17.45 14.55
N ASP A 7 0.68 18.75 14.32
CA ASP A 7 0.05 19.30 13.12
C ASP A 7 1.07 19.35 11.99
N ALA A 8 0.75 18.69 10.88
CA ALA A 8 1.55 18.65 9.65
C ALA A 8 0.78 19.22 8.43
N THR A 9 -0.19 20.09 8.66
CA THR A 9 -1.02 20.71 7.61
C THR A 9 -0.19 21.58 6.67
N ASN A 10 0.83 22.25 7.19
CA ASN A 10 1.70 23.12 6.41
C ASN A 10 3.04 22.44 6.12
N SER A 11 3.58 22.70 4.93
CA SER A 11 4.94 22.26 4.57
C SER A 11 6.00 23.00 5.39
N GLY A 12 7.15 22.34 5.62
CA GLY A 12 8.28 22.90 6.34
C GLY A 12 8.49 22.28 7.73
N ALA A 13 9.08 23.04 8.66
CA ALA A 13 9.37 22.55 10.01
C ALA A 13 8.07 22.28 10.80
N ILE A 14 7.99 21.10 11.40
CA ILE A 14 6.86 20.73 12.28
C ILE A 14 6.91 21.59 13.54
N GLY A 15 5.76 22.15 13.94
CA GLY A 15 5.59 22.96 15.12
C GLY A 15 5.68 22.19 16.44
N ALA A 16 5.26 22.83 17.53
CA ALA A 16 5.15 22.17 18.83
C ALA A 16 4.10 21.04 18.78
N ALA A 17 4.28 20.01 19.61
CA ALA A 17 3.32 18.93 19.73
C ALA A 17 1.98 19.45 20.28
N ALA A 18 0.88 19.05 19.63
CA ALA A 18 -0.47 19.33 20.11
C ALA A 18 -0.86 18.43 21.29
N VAL A 19 -0.38 17.17 21.29
CA VAL A 19 -0.53 16.22 22.40
C VAL A 19 0.83 15.60 22.69
N SER A 20 1.13 15.34 23.97
CA SER A 20 2.40 14.76 24.41
C SER A 20 2.19 13.80 25.58
N GLY A 21 3.17 12.93 25.82
CA GLY A 21 3.15 11.99 26.95
C GLY A 21 2.45 10.68 26.64
N LEU A 22 2.19 10.37 25.35
CA LEU A 22 1.54 9.14 24.91
C LEU A 22 2.49 7.95 24.97
N GLY A 23 1.97 6.78 25.35
CA GLY A 23 2.73 5.53 25.50
C GLY A 23 3.27 4.97 24.19
N ASN A 24 2.59 5.22 23.07
CA ASN A 24 3.06 4.87 21.72
C ASN A 24 2.39 5.73 20.63
N SER A 25 2.88 5.64 19.39
CA SER A 25 2.34 6.36 18.23
C SER A 25 1.62 5.43 17.23
N ARG A 26 1.13 4.26 17.68
CA ARG A 26 0.51 3.25 16.80
C ARG A 26 -0.99 3.49 16.65
N PHE A 27 -1.36 4.70 16.28
CA PHE A 27 -2.75 5.11 16.18
C PHE A 27 -3.51 4.44 15.04
N GLN A 28 -4.76 4.08 15.33
CA GLN A 28 -5.82 3.84 14.36
C GLN A 28 -6.87 4.92 14.56
N TYR A 29 -7.45 5.42 13.47
CA TYR A 29 -8.34 6.56 13.56
C TYR A 29 -9.59 6.39 12.69
N THR A 30 -10.59 7.17 13.00
CA THR A 30 -11.79 7.34 12.17
C THR A 30 -12.33 8.75 12.32
N ASN A 31 -13.04 9.22 11.30
CA ASN A 31 -13.74 10.49 11.35
C ASN A 31 -15.23 10.24 11.56
N ILE A 32 -15.87 11.09 12.37
CA ILE A 32 -17.32 11.11 12.53
C ILE A 32 -17.82 12.55 12.48
N THR A 33 -18.94 12.77 11.80
CA THR A 33 -19.67 14.05 11.84
C THR A 33 -20.98 13.84 12.56
N THR A 34 -21.23 14.66 13.55
CA THR A 34 -22.46 14.69 14.35
C THR A 34 -23.10 16.06 14.28
N VAL A 35 -24.25 16.25 14.95
CA VAL A 35 -24.86 17.58 15.06
C VAL A 35 -23.94 18.58 15.80
N GLY A 36 -23.04 18.08 16.67
CA GLY A 36 -22.08 18.89 17.41
C GLY A 36 -20.83 19.32 16.63
N GLY A 37 -20.58 18.73 15.47
CA GLY A 37 -19.39 19.01 14.65
C GLY A 37 -18.79 17.79 13.98
N SER A 38 -17.61 17.98 13.37
CA SER A 38 -16.81 16.90 12.80
C SER A 38 -15.62 16.61 13.70
N TYR A 39 -15.40 15.36 14.00
CA TYR A 39 -14.40 14.88 14.95
C TYR A 39 -13.49 13.85 14.32
N LEU A 40 -12.20 13.92 14.66
CA LEU A 40 -11.24 12.84 14.44
C LEU A 40 -11.05 12.10 15.75
N MET A 41 -11.27 10.79 15.75
CA MET A 41 -11.12 9.94 16.93
C MET A 41 -10.01 8.93 16.69
N ALA A 42 -9.08 8.78 17.63
CA ALA A 42 -7.90 7.96 17.49
C ALA A 42 -7.59 7.13 18.74
N VAL A 43 -7.21 5.85 18.53
CA VAL A 43 -6.83 4.89 19.59
C VAL A 43 -5.49 4.26 19.24
N ASN A 44 -4.68 3.93 20.25
CA ASN A 44 -3.37 3.29 20.07
C ASN A 44 -3.18 1.99 20.89
N GLY A 45 -4.12 1.65 21.78
CA GLY A 45 -4.07 0.47 22.62
C GLY A 45 -3.12 0.59 23.83
N ALA A 46 -2.83 1.81 24.26
CA ALA A 46 -2.01 2.09 25.44
C ALA A 46 -2.44 3.37 26.17
N ASP A 47 -3.09 4.29 25.48
CA ASP A 47 -3.53 5.58 26.02
C ASP A 47 -5.02 5.74 25.78
N LYS A 48 -5.66 6.61 26.57
CA LYS A 48 -7.06 6.93 26.39
C LYS A 48 -7.34 7.47 25.01
N LEU A 49 -8.53 7.20 24.49
CA LEU A 49 -8.96 7.65 23.17
C LEU A 49 -8.78 9.16 23.03
N GLN A 50 -8.14 9.57 21.96
CA GLN A 50 -7.91 10.98 21.65
C GLN A 50 -8.96 11.46 20.65
N ILE A 51 -9.51 12.65 20.89
CA ILE A 51 -10.59 13.25 20.10
C ILE A 51 -10.16 14.65 19.68
N PHE A 52 -10.14 14.93 18.39
CA PHE A 52 -9.92 16.27 17.86
C PHE A 52 -11.24 16.85 17.35
N ASP A 53 -11.63 18.03 17.86
CA ASP A 53 -12.90 18.69 17.52
C ASP A 53 -12.83 19.68 16.36
N GLY A 54 -11.66 19.74 15.69
CA GLY A 54 -11.35 20.72 14.65
C GLY A 54 -10.55 21.92 15.16
N ALA A 55 -10.43 22.10 16.46
CA ALA A 55 -9.66 23.16 17.10
C ALA A 55 -8.77 22.64 18.24
N ASN A 56 -9.28 21.77 19.09
CA ASN A 56 -8.63 21.28 20.29
C ASN A 56 -8.61 19.75 20.31
N TRP A 57 -7.61 19.21 21.01
CA TRP A 57 -7.55 17.80 21.37
C TRP A 57 -8.14 17.59 22.76
N HIS A 58 -8.95 16.56 22.88
CA HIS A 58 -9.57 16.07 24.11
C HIS A 58 -9.25 14.58 24.27
N GLU A 59 -9.32 14.09 25.49
CA GLU A 59 -9.22 12.67 25.75
C GLU A 59 -10.49 12.14 26.45
N ASP A 60 -10.69 10.83 26.38
CA ASP A 60 -11.73 10.16 27.14
C ASP A 60 -11.53 10.42 28.65
N GLY A 61 -12.53 11.03 29.28
CA GLY A 61 -12.46 11.49 30.67
C GLY A 61 -12.41 13.02 30.86
N ASP A 62 -12.36 13.80 29.78
CA ASP A 62 -12.36 15.28 29.83
C ASP A 62 -13.74 15.87 30.16
N GLY A 63 -14.74 15.05 30.40
CA GLY A 63 -16.12 15.45 30.65
C GLY A 63 -16.99 15.33 29.38
N SER A 64 -18.31 15.50 29.58
CA SER A 64 -19.25 15.41 28.44
C SER A 64 -18.98 16.49 27.40
N PRO A 65 -18.97 16.18 26.09
CA PRO A 65 -19.45 14.93 25.46
C PRO A 65 -18.37 13.86 25.24
N TYR A 66 -17.17 14.00 25.79
CA TYR A 66 -15.99 13.18 25.47
C TYR A 66 -15.88 11.92 26.36
N ASP A 67 -16.65 11.82 27.44
CA ASP A 67 -16.61 10.67 28.34
C ASP A 67 -17.17 9.41 27.70
N ILE A 68 -16.41 8.32 27.76
CA ILE A 68 -16.82 6.98 27.36
C ILE A 68 -16.82 6.09 28.61
N THR A 69 -17.94 5.41 28.86
CA THR A 69 -18.09 4.54 30.03
C THR A 69 -18.28 3.08 29.62
N ASN A 70 -18.10 2.15 30.55
CA ASN A 70 -18.18 0.70 30.41
C ASN A 70 -17.02 0.02 29.73
N VAL A 71 -16.09 0.75 29.09
CA VAL A 71 -14.86 0.26 28.50
C VAL A 71 -13.71 1.18 28.88
N ASP A 72 -12.53 0.63 29.13
CA ASP A 72 -11.32 1.43 29.19
C ASP A 72 -10.79 1.62 27.76
N THR A 73 -10.85 2.85 27.28
CA THR A 73 -10.44 3.16 25.90
C THR A 73 -8.93 3.04 25.68
N ALA A 74 -8.12 3.02 26.75
CA ALA A 74 -6.70 2.73 26.70
C ALA A 74 -6.40 1.31 26.22
N ASP A 75 -7.33 0.38 26.47
CA ASP A 75 -7.21 -1.00 25.98
C ASP A 75 -7.70 -1.17 24.53
N CYS A 76 -8.18 -0.12 23.87
CA CYS A 76 -8.71 -0.20 22.51
C CYS A 76 -7.61 0.01 21.46
N SER A 77 -7.43 -0.97 20.59
CA SER A 77 -6.35 -0.97 19.57
C SER A 77 -6.80 -0.64 18.16
N ASN A 78 -8.10 -0.66 17.91
CA ASN A 78 -8.65 -0.33 16.59
C ASN A 78 -10.01 0.38 16.77
N ILE A 79 -10.34 1.24 15.82
CA ILE A 79 -11.55 2.06 15.79
C ILE A 79 -12.11 2.12 14.38
N LEU A 80 -13.42 2.07 14.24
CA LEU A 80 -14.08 2.23 12.95
C LEU A 80 -15.47 2.87 13.10
N LEU A 81 -15.92 3.49 12.03
CA LEU A 81 -17.27 4.05 11.92
C LEU A 81 -18.16 3.10 11.10
N PHE A 82 -19.30 2.68 11.66
CA PHE A 82 -20.30 1.92 10.95
C PHE A 82 -21.71 2.30 11.40
N LYS A 83 -22.61 2.60 10.46
CA LYS A 83 -24.00 3.05 10.72
C LYS A 83 -24.07 4.20 11.74
N ASN A 84 -23.23 5.21 11.54
CA ASN A 84 -23.11 6.40 12.40
C ASN A 84 -22.84 6.06 13.89
N ARG A 85 -22.20 4.92 14.16
CA ARG A 85 -21.72 4.52 15.48
C ARG A 85 -20.22 4.27 15.43
N ILE A 86 -19.56 4.70 16.46
CA ILE A 86 -18.15 4.35 16.69
C ILE A 86 -18.09 2.94 17.26
N TRP A 87 -17.21 2.13 16.69
CA TRP A 87 -16.89 0.78 17.15
C TRP A 87 -15.44 0.73 17.58
N LEU A 88 -15.20 0.17 18.76
CA LEU A 88 -13.89 0.05 19.38
C LEU A 88 -13.55 -1.43 19.54
N ILE A 89 -12.33 -1.82 19.22
CA ILE A 89 -11.84 -3.19 19.35
C ILE A 89 -10.89 -3.25 20.54
N GLU A 90 -11.26 -4.05 21.54
CA GLU A 90 -10.47 -4.27 22.75
C GLU A 90 -9.24 -5.15 22.44
N THR A 91 -8.09 -4.72 22.90
CA THR A 91 -6.81 -5.37 22.66
C THR A 91 -6.78 -6.76 23.31
N GLY A 92 -6.38 -7.78 22.54
CA GLY A 92 -6.25 -9.14 23.06
C GLY A 92 -7.58 -9.82 23.42
N SER A 93 -8.72 -9.26 23.02
CA SER A 93 -10.06 -9.73 23.37
C SER A 93 -10.88 -10.12 22.13
N LEU A 94 -11.92 -10.90 22.32
CA LEU A 94 -12.96 -11.17 21.33
C LEU A 94 -14.17 -10.25 21.48
N LYS A 95 -14.06 -9.21 22.30
CA LYS A 95 -15.08 -8.20 22.51
C LYS A 95 -14.83 -6.99 21.62
N VAL A 96 -15.94 -6.47 21.12
CA VAL A 96 -16.00 -5.21 20.39
C VAL A 96 -17.04 -4.34 21.08
N TRP A 97 -16.76 -3.08 21.20
CA TRP A 97 -17.62 -2.11 21.87
C TRP A 97 -18.20 -1.13 20.88
N TYR A 98 -19.45 -0.74 21.02
CA TYR A 98 -20.04 0.31 20.19
C TYR A 98 -20.66 1.40 21.04
N LEU A 99 -20.53 2.64 20.54
CA LEU A 99 -21.12 3.84 21.16
C LEU A 99 -22.57 4.06 20.70
N PRO A 100 -23.32 4.93 21.39
CA PRO A 100 -24.63 5.38 20.93
C PRO A 100 -24.54 5.99 19.52
N ILE A 101 -25.66 5.99 18.81
CA ILE A 101 -25.72 6.55 17.45
C ILE A 101 -25.43 8.06 17.44
N ASN A 102 -24.66 8.54 16.46
CA ASN A 102 -24.28 9.94 16.29
C ASN A 102 -23.62 10.56 17.54
N ALA A 103 -22.91 9.75 18.33
CA ALA A 103 -22.23 10.18 19.54
C ALA A 103 -20.72 9.90 19.46
N ILE A 104 -19.95 10.77 20.11
CA ILE A 104 -18.49 10.65 20.27
C ILE A 104 -18.10 10.13 21.66
N GLY A 105 -19.05 10.02 22.57
CA GLY A 105 -18.94 9.50 23.93
C GLY A 105 -20.22 8.81 24.37
N GLY A 106 -20.31 8.51 25.67
CA GLY A 106 -21.45 7.85 26.30
C GLY A 106 -21.17 6.41 26.71
N ALA A 107 -22.24 5.69 27.11
CA ALA A 107 -22.11 4.32 27.58
C ALA A 107 -21.86 3.35 26.39
N ALA A 108 -20.68 2.77 26.34
CA ALA A 108 -20.35 1.73 25.38
C ALA A 108 -21.06 0.42 25.71
N VAL A 109 -21.46 -0.33 24.68
CA VAL A 109 -22.11 -1.63 24.82
C VAL A 109 -21.21 -2.68 24.13
N ALA A 110 -20.97 -3.79 24.83
CA ALA A 110 -20.13 -4.88 24.34
C ALA A 110 -20.91 -5.81 23.40
N LEU A 111 -20.26 -6.19 22.30
CA LEU A 111 -20.62 -7.33 21.47
C LEU A 111 -19.53 -8.40 21.64
N ASP A 112 -19.87 -9.48 22.36
CA ASP A 112 -18.93 -10.57 22.66
C ASP A 112 -19.05 -11.67 21.58
N MET A 113 -17.94 -11.95 20.91
CA MET A 113 -17.85 -12.95 19.83
C MET A 113 -17.22 -14.27 20.30
N THR A 114 -16.94 -14.44 21.59
CA THR A 114 -16.25 -15.62 22.15
C THR A 114 -16.97 -16.93 21.77
N SER A 115 -18.29 -16.94 21.75
CA SER A 115 -19.07 -18.13 21.40
C SER A 115 -19.09 -18.49 19.92
N LEU A 116 -18.66 -17.59 19.04
CA LEU A 116 -18.71 -17.75 17.58
C LEU A 116 -17.37 -18.24 17.01
N VAL A 117 -16.27 -17.80 17.60
CA VAL A 117 -14.92 -18.09 17.16
C VAL A 117 -14.52 -19.51 17.51
N GLN A 118 -13.96 -20.26 16.55
CA GLN A 118 -13.58 -21.67 16.72
C GLN A 118 -12.10 -21.85 17.04
N LEU A 119 -11.23 -20.97 16.50
CA LEU A 119 -9.78 -21.05 16.68
C LEU A 119 -9.27 -20.25 17.87
N GLY A 120 -10.15 -19.51 18.54
CA GLY A 120 -9.79 -18.63 19.65
C GLY A 120 -8.96 -17.43 19.19
N GLY A 121 -8.14 -16.89 20.09
CA GLY A 121 -7.34 -15.69 19.83
C GLY A 121 -8.06 -14.41 20.20
N TYR A 122 -7.87 -13.36 19.42
CA TYR A 122 -8.47 -12.03 19.64
C TYR A 122 -8.78 -11.37 18.28
N ILE A 123 -9.65 -10.36 18.28
CA ILE A 123 -9.98 -9.59 17.09
C ILE A 123 -8.82 -8.64 16.80
N MET A 124 -8.26 -8.73 15.60
CA MET A 124 -7.13 -7.90 15.17
C MET A 124 -7.59 -6.60 14.50
N ALA A 125 -8.60 -6.69 13.65
CA ALA A 125 -9.12 -5.53 12.92
C ALA A 125 -10.62 -5.67 12.65
N GLY A 126 -11.29 -4.52 12.59
CA GLY A 126 -12.66 -4.38 12.12
C GLY A 126 -12.70 -3.53 10.86
N MET A 127 -13.61 -3.85 9.96
CA MET A 127 -13.71 -3.23 8.65
C MET A 127 -15.15 -3.19 8.17
N THR A 128 -15.44 -2.20 7.33
CA THR A 128 -16.76 -2.07 6.69
C THR A 128 -16.66 -2.53 5.26
N TRP A 129 -17.59 -3.38 4.82
CA TRP A 129 -17.65 -3.90 3.47
C TRP A 129 -19.03 -3.66 2.87
N THR A 130 -19.06 -2.99 1.72
CA THR A 130 -20.27 -2.70 0.98
C THR A 130 -20.33 -3.61 -0.23
N LEU A 131 -21.29 -4.52 -0.25
CA LEU A 131 -21.57 -5.38 -1.38
C LEU A 131 -22.61 -4.69 -2.24
N ASP A 132 -22.22 -4.22 -3.43
CA ASP A 132 -23.17 -3.68 -4.40
C ASP A 132 -23.88 -4.84 -5.10
N ALA A 133 -25.07 -5.17 -4.63
CA ALA A 133 -25.91 -6.24 -5.20
C ALA A 133 -26.88 -5.74 -6.29
N GLY A 134 -26.76 -4.51 -6.76
CA GLY A 134 -27.60 -3.94 -7.81
C GLY A 134 -29.00 -3.48 -7.42
N TYR A 135 -29.48 -3.80 -6.20
CA TYR A 135 -30.76 -3.39 -5.63
C TYR A 135 -30.66 -2.58 -4.34
N GLY A 136 -29.48 -2.12 -4.00
CA GLY A 136 -29.19 -1.37 -2.79
C GLY A 136 -27.80 -1.69 -2.27
N VAL A 137 -27.32 -0.86 -1.37
CA VAL A 137 -26.01 -1.02 -0.74
C VAL A 137 -26.17 -1.83 0.54
N ASP A 138 -25.75 -3.09 0.51
CA ASP A 138 -25.71 -3.93 1.71
C ASP A 138 -24.40 -3.68 2.46
N ASP A 139 -24.44 -2.79 3.45
CA ASP A 139 -23.30 -2.56 4.34
C ASP A 139 -23.18 -3.71 5.33
N ASN A 140 -22.01 -4.34 5.32
CA ASN A 140 -21.64 -5.36 6.27
C ASN A 140 -20.50 -4.89 7.17
N LEU A 141 -20.51 -5.37 8.41
CA LEU A 141 -19.44 -5.18 9.36
C LEU A 141 -18.64 -6.49 9.46
N ALA A 142 -17.34 -6.42 9.17
CA ALA A 142 -16.47 -7.58 9.20
C ALA A 142 -15.42 -7.44 10.31
N PHE A 143 -15.17 -8.53 11.04
CA PHE A 143 -14.10 -8.62 12.00
C PHE A 143 -13.20 -9.79 11.68
N ILE A 144 -11.89 -9.57 11.73
CA ILE A 144 -10.91 -10.62 11.51
C ILE A 144 -10.12 -10.89 12.80
N THR A 145 -9.99 -12.16 13.16
CA THR A 145 -9.18 -12.57 14.31
C THR A 145 -7.71 -12.70 13.91
N ASN A 146 -6.82 -12.67 14.89
CA ASN A 146 -5.40 -12.94 14.70
C ASN A 146 -5.08 -14.37 14.21
N LYS A 147 -6.07 -15.26 14.21
CA LYS A 147 -5.99 -16.62 13.68
C LYS A 147 -6.57 -16.77 12.28
N GLY A 148 -7.06 -15.66 11.69
CA GLY A 148 -7.61 -15.65 10.34
C GLY A 148 -9.08 -16.05 10.25
N GLU A 149 -9.82 -16.07 11.34
CA GLU A 149 -11.28 -16.21 11.28
C GLU A 149 -11.91 -14.86 10.96
N LEU A 150 -12.65 -14.81 9.87
CA LEU A 150 -13.38 -13.65 9.39
C LEU A 150 -14.85 -13.82 9.73
N ILE A 151 -15.38 -12.94 10.56
CA ILE A 151 -16.77 -12.91 10.99
C ILE A 151 -17.47 -11.76 10.27
N LEU A 152 -18.51 -12.06 9.52
CA LEU A 152 -19.28 -11.07 8.77
C LEU A 152 -20.67 -10.90 9.38
N TRP A 153 -20.99 -9.65 9.71
CA TRP A 153 -22.25 -9.25 10.26
C TRP A 153 -23.02 -8.33 9.32
N ARG A 154 -24.30 -8.60 9.19
CA ARG A 154 -25.27 -7.63 8.69
C ARG A 154 -25.93 -6.98 9.89
N LEU A 155 -25.69 -5.69 10.06
CA LEU A 155 -26.16 -4.92 11.21
C LEU A 155 -27.00 -3.74 10.71
N THR A 156 -28.25 -3.65 11.19
CA THR A 156 -29.09 -2.47 11.03
C THR A 156 -29.11 -1.66 12.32
N ASP A 157 -29.40 -2.30 13.45
CA ASP A 157 -29.35 -1.70 14.79
C ASP A 157 -28.83 -2.74 15.80
N PRO A 158 -27.62 -2.54 16.37
CA PRO A 158 -27.05 -3.49 17.33
C PRO A 158 -27.77 -3.51 18.68
N THR A 159 -28.69 -2.59 18.95
CA THR A 159 -29.43 -2.55 20.19
C THR A 159 -30.61 -3.52 20.23
N THR A 160 -31.01 -4.05 19.07
CA THR A 160 -32.14 -4.98 18.95
C THR A 160 -31.68 -6.33 18.41
N PRO A 161 -32.19 -7.45 18.97
CA PRO A 161 -31.84 -8.79 18.47
C PRO A 161 -32.19 -9.00 16.99
N ALA A 162 -33.27 -8.35 16.51
CA ALA A 162 -33.68 -8.43 15.10
C ALA A 162 -32.77 -7.61 14.16
N GLY A 163 -32.03 -6.66 14.70
CA GLY A 163 -31.12 -5.79 13.94
C GLY A 163 -29.70 -6.35 13.77
N ILE A 164 -29.41 -7.52 14.38
CA ILE A 164 -28.12 -8.19 14.30
C ILE A 164 -28.29 -9.55 13.63
N SER A 165 -27.62 -9.79 12.52
CA SER A 165 -27.57 -11.11 11.90
C SER A 165 -26.16 -11.44 11.45
N MET A 166 -25.64 -12.59 11.86
CA MET A 166 -24.38 -13.13 11.36
C MET A 166 -24.59 -13.68 9.96
N VAL A 167 -23.84 -13.20 8.98
CA VAL A 167 -23.86 -13.69 7.61
C VAL A 167 -23.08 -14.99 7.51
N GLY A 168 -21.95 -15.09 8.18
CA GLY A 168 -21.14 -16.28 8.23
C GLY A 168 -19.78 -16.09 8.89
N LEU A 169 -19.05 -17.20 8.98
CA LEU A 169 -17.69 -17.29 9.47
C LEU A 169 -16.83 -17.99 8.40
N TRP A 170 -15.74 -17.35 8.00
CA TRP A 170 -14.79 -17.89 7.03
C TRP A 170 -13.40 -18.00 7.62
N LYS A 171 -12.58 -18.88 7.05
CA LYS A 171 -11.19 -19.08 7.47
C LYS A 171 -10.27 -18.59 6.37
N LEU A 172 -9.47 -17.58 6.69
CA LEU A 172 -8.39 -17.04 5.86
C LEU A 172 -7.04 -17.40 6.48
N GLY A 173 -5.94 -17.03 5.82
CA GLY A 173 -4.64 -16.95 6.48
C GLY A 173 -4.67 -15.90 7.62
N ALA A 174 -3.81 -16.08 8.62
CA ALA A 174 -3.70 -15.10 9.70
C ALA A 174 -3.35 -13.72 9.13
N PRO A 175 -4.07 -12.65 9.53
CA PRO A 175 -3.79 -11.29 9.07
C PRO A 175 -2.46 -10.77 9.64
N ILE A 176 -1.83 -9.84 8.92
CA ILE A 176 -0.54 -9.27 9.30
C ILE A 176 -0.70 -7.80 9.61
N GLY A 177 -0.45 -7.44 10.88
CA GLY A 177 -0.56 -6.07 11.36
C GLY A 177 -2.00 -5.60 11.56
N ARG A 178 -2.16 -4.49 12.28
CA ARG A 178 -3.48 -3.89 12.59
C ARG A 178 -4.08 -3.14 11.39
N ARG A 179 -3.24 -2.70 10.43
CA ARG A 179 -3.63 -2.03 9.18
C ARG A 179 -3.61 -3.00 8.00
N CYS A 180 -4.09 -4.21 8.22
CA CYS A 180 -4.02 -5.31 7.28
C CYS A 180 -5.00 -5.20 6.10
N TYR A 181 -5.80 -4.16 6.00
CA TYR A 181 -6.81 -4.06 4.96
C TYR A 181 -6.86 -2.69 4.28
N THR A 182 -7.41 -2.66 3.07
CA THR A 182 -7.77 -1.43 2.35
C THR A 182 -9.02 -1.66 1.50
N LYS A 183 -9.78 -0.59 1.27
CA LYS A 183 -10.90 -0.60 0.32
C LYS A 183 -10.36 -0.55 -1.10
N PHE A 184 -10.90 -1.37 -1.98
CA PHE A 184 -10.46 -1.50 -3.35
C PHE A 184 -11.66 -1.59 -4.29
N GLY A 185 -12.17 -0.43 -4.72
CA GLY A 185 -13.46 -0.36 -5.41
C GLY A 185 -14.59 -0.86 -4.53
N GLY A 186 -15.39 -1.79 -5.03
CA GLY A 186 -16.46 -2.46 -4.28
C GLY A 186 -15.98 -3.65 -3.45
N ASP A 187 -14.69 -3.91 -3.38
CA ASP A 187 -14.11 -5.02 -2.61
C ASP A 187 -13.21 -4.53 -1.48
N LEU A 188 -12.76 -5.46 -0.67
CA LEU A 188 -11.89 -5.25 0.47
C LEU A 188 -10.68 -6.18 0.33
N LEU A 189 -9.48 -5.62 0.37
CA LEU A 189 -8.25 -6.39 0.31
C LEU A 189 -7.67 -6.55 1.71
N ILE A 190 -7.23 -7.77 2.04
CA ILE A 190 -6.66 -8.11 3.35
C ILE A 190 -5.28 -8.72 3.16
N ILE A 191 -4.27 -8.21 3.89
CA ILE A 191 -2.95 -8.84 3.98
C ILE A 191 -3.06 -10.03 4.94
N THR A 192 -2.73 -11.19 4.43
CA THR A 192 -2.63 -12.43 5.23
C THR A 192 -1.25 -13.07 5.05
N GLN A 193 -0.98 -14.12 5.80
CA GLN A 193 0.22 -14.95 5.61
C GLN A 193 0.30 -15.56 4.20
N ASP A 194 -0.85 -15.72 3.54
CA ASP A 194 -0.95 -16.27 2.18
C ASP A 194 -0.88 -15.19 1.08
N GLY A 195 -0.64 -13.93 1.46
CA GLY A 195 -0.59 -12.78 0.58
C GLY A 195 -1.80 -11.86 0.69
N ILE A 196 -2.01 -11.01 -0.31
CA ILE A 196 -3.15 -10.09 -0.37
C ILE A 196 -4.35 -10.81 -0.96
N VAL A 197 -5.41 -10.89 -0.19
CA VAL A 197 -6.62 -11.65 -0.50
C VAL A 197 -7.79 -10.68 -0.68
N PRO A 198 -8.52 -10.74 -1.82
CA PRO A 198 -9.78 -10.04 -1.99
C PRO A 198 -10.88 -10.74 -1.21
N MET A 199 -11.68 -9.97 -0.49
CA MET A 199 -12.74 -10.51 0.35
C MET A 199 -13.84 -11.22 -0.46
N SER A 200 -14.18 -10.71 -1.62
CA SER A 200 -15.13 -11.34 -2.55
C SER A 200 -14.71 -12.75 -2.95
N GLY A 201 -13.40 -12.97 -3.15
CA GLY A 201 -12.85 -14.30 -3.42
C GLY A 201 -12.87 -15.23 -2.22
N ALA A 202 -12.65 -14.66 -1.01
CA ALA A 202 -12.65 -15.42 0.24
C ALA A 202 -14.02 -16.02 0.58
N LEU A 203 -15.10 -15.34 0.24
CA LEU A 203 -16.46 -15.78 0.54
C LEU A 203 -16.95 -16.91 -0.36
N GLN A 204 -16.30 -17.15 -1.50
CA GLN A 204 -16.70 -18.18 -2.47
C GLN A 204 -16.13 -19.57 -2.13
N SER A 205 -15.16 -19.67 -1.23
CA SER A 205 -14.49 -20.90 -0.86
C SER A 205 -14.28 -21.01 0.64
N SER A 206 -14.56 -22.18 1.22
CA SER A 206 -14.28 -22.47 2.63
C SER A 206 -12.78 -22.56 2.97
N ARG A 207 -11.92 -22.65 1.95
CA ARG A 207 -10.46 -22.56 2.05
C ARG A 207 -9.97 -21.78 0.84
N LEU A 208 -9.13 -20.78 1.08
CA LEU A 208 -8.65 -19.93 0.01
C LEU A 208 -7.77 -20.71 -0.97
N ASP A 209 -8.13 -20.69 -2.24
CA ASP A 209 -7.22 -21.10 -3.30
C ASP A 209 -6.10 -20.03 -3.39
N PRO A 210 -4.82 -20.40 -3.28
CA PRO A 210 -3.70 -19.44 -3.43
C PRO A 210 -3.74 -18.65 -4.75
N ARG A 211 -4.44 -19.16 -5.75
CA ARG A 211 -4.63 -18.47 -7.04
C ARG A 211 -5.53 -17.24 -6.95
N VAL A 212 -6.35 -17.14 -5.92
CA VAL A 212 -7.21 -15.97 -5.67
C VAL A 212 -6.41 -14.80 -5.11
N SER A 213 -5.23 -15.06 -4.52
CA SER A 213 -4.35 -14.01 -4.01
C SER A 213 -3.87 -13.11 -5.17
N ILE A 214 -4.01 -11.80 -4.97
CA ILE A 214 -3.52 -10.78 -5.91
C ILE A 214 -1.99 -10.84 -6.04
N THR A 215 -1.30 -11.28 -4.98
CA THR A 215 0.16 -11.42 -4.92
C THR A 215 0.68 -12.72 -5.52
N ASN A 216 -0.14 -13.50 -6.20
CA ASN A 216 0.25 -14.80 -6.78
C ASN A 216 1.55 -14.72 -7.61
N LYS A 217 1.72 -13.65 -8.42
CA LYS A 217 2.93 -13.45 -9.25
C LYS A 217 4.21 -13.24 -8.44
N ILE A 218 4.10 -12.73 -7.23
CA ILE A 218 5.22 -12.43 -6.31
C ILE A 218 5.12 -13.23 -5.01
N GLN A 219 4.39 -14.34 -5.02
CA GLN A 219 4.06 -15.11 -3.80
C GLN A 219 5.30 -15.49 -3.00
N TYR A 220 6.39 -15.88 -3.68
CA TYR A 220 7.64 -16.23 -3.01
C TYR A 220 8.21 -15.04 -2.21
N ALA A 221 8.28 -13.86 -2.81
CA ALA A 221 8.80 -12.66 -2.16
C ALA A 221 7.93 -12.24 -0.97
N VAL A 222 6.60 -12.32 -1.12
CA VAL A 222 5.65 -12.01 -0.05
C VAL A 222 5.76 -13.02 1.10
N SER A 223 5.77 -14.33 0.80
CA SER A 223 5.92 -15.36 1.83
C SER A 223 7.24 -15.25 2.60
N GLN A 224 8.33 -14.92 1.91
CA GLN A 224 9.62 -14.67 2.53
C GLN A 224 9.56 -13.43 3.44
N ALA A 225 9.00 -12.32 2.95
CA ALA A 225 8.85 -11.10 3.73
C ALA A 225 7.99 -11.33 4.99
N VAL A 226 6.88 -12.06 4.86
CA VAL A 226 6.02 -12.42 6.00
C VAL A 226 6.76 -13.28 7.00
N SER A 227 7.52 -14.29 6.55
CA SER A 227 8.28 -15.17 7.43
C SER A 227 9.37 -14.44 8.23
N LEU A 228 10.02 -13.46 7.60
CA LEU A 228 11.13 -12.72 8.21
C LEU A 228 10.62 -11.51 9.03
N TYR A 229 9.59 -10.82 8.58
CA TYR A 229 9.20 -9.50 9.07
C TYR A 229 7.75 -9.41 9.55
N GLY A 230 6.98 -10.50 9.54
CA GLY A 230 5.55 -10.50 9.86
C GLY A 230 5.19 -9.97 11.25
N SER A 231 6.15 -10.04 12.21
CA SER A 231 5.98 -9.48 13.57
C SER A 231 6.30 -7.99 13.68
N ASN A 232 6.94 -7.39 12.65
CA ASN A 232 7.32 -5.98 12.68
C ASN A 232 6.07 -5.10 12.51
N PHE A 233 6.09 -3.95 13.19
CA PHE A 233 5.04 -2.94 13.02
C PHE A 233 5.29 -2.11 11.76
N GLY A 234 4.21 -1.79 11.02
CA GLY A 234 4.29 -0.95 9.81
C GLY A 234 3.69 -1.61 8.55
N TRP A 235 3.24 -2.86 8.64
CA TRP A 235 2.48 -3.49 7.55
C TRP A 235 1.19 -2.74 7.30
N CYS A 236 0.99 -2.27 6.07
CA CYS A 236 -0.24 -1.62 5.65
C CYS A 236 -0.44 -1.73 4.13
N LEU A 237 -1.68 -1.56 3.70
CA LEU A 237 -2.06 -1.42 2.30
C LEU A 237 -2.51 0.01 2.05
N LEU A 238 -2.08 0.55 0.92
CA LEU A 238 -2.58 1.80 0.37
C LEU A 238 -3.04 1.56 -1.07
N TYR A 239 -4.27 1.89 -1.39
CA TYR A 239 -4.75 1.98 -2.76
C TYR A 239 -4.71 3.44 -3.22
N TYR A 240 -3.96 3.72 -4.29
CA TYR A 240 -3.84 5.03 -4.90
C TYR A 240 -4.53 5.06 -6.26
N PRO A 241 -5.82 5.50 -6.32
CA PRO A 241 -6.63 5.42 -7.53
C PRO A 241 -6.10 6.27 -8.68
N LYS A 242 -5.57 7.46 -8.40
CA LYS A 242 -5.11 8.42 -9.40
C LYS A 242 -4.04 7.84 -10.33
N GLU A 243 -3.13 7.04 -9.78
CA GLU A 243 -2.08 6.35 -10.54
C GLU A 243 -2.37 4.85 -10.75
N ASN A 244 -3.56 4.39 -10.38
CA ASN A 244 -3.96 2.98 -10.47
C ASN A 244 -2.96 2.03 -9.76
N GLN A 245 -2.50 2.40 -8.58
CA GLN A 245 -1.50 1.65 -7.83
C GLN A 245 -2.07 1.10 -6.52
N LEU A 246 -1.67 -0.12 -6.21
CA LEU A 246 -1.84 -0.75 -4.90
C LEU A 246 -0.46 -0.94 -4.30
N LEU A 247 -0.23 -0.35 -3.13
CA LEU A 247 1.03 -0.42 -2.39
C LEU A 247 0.85 -1.30 -1.15
N MET A 248 1.77 -2.24 -0.96
CA MET A 248 1.92 -3.00 0.27
C MET A 248 3.24 -2.60 0.94
N ASN A 249 3.16 -1.98 2.10
CA ASN A 249 4.33 -1.60 2.89
C ASN A 249 4.82 -2.77 3.72
N VAL A 250 6.12 -3.05 3.66
CA VAL A 250 6.79 -4.14 4.35
C VAL A 250 7.89 -3.57 5.25
N PRO A 251 7.72 -3.59 6.57
CA PRO A 251 8.74 -3.12 7.50
C PRO A 251 9.84 -4.17 7.67
N ILE A 252 11.06 -3.90 7.18
CA ILE A 252 12.22 -4.79 7.29
C ILE A 252 12.85 -4.65 8.68
N SER A 253 13.12 -3.43 9.10
CA SER A 253 13.65 -3.08 10.42
C SER A 253 13.23 -1.67 10.81
N ALA A 254 13.60 -1.19 11.97
CA ALA A 254 13.32 0.19 12.38
C ALA A 254 13.98 1.19 11.43
N GLY A 255 13.16 1.93 10.68
CA GLY A 255 13.61 2.91 9.69
C GLY A 255 14.11 2.34 8.37
N ALA A 256 13.83 1.07 8.10
CA ALA A 256 14.07 0.45 6.80
C ALA A 256 12.82 -0.33 6.36
N GLU A 257 12.14 0.20 5.40
CA GLU A 257 10.94 -0.34 4.80
C GLU A 257 11.14 -0.54 3.30
N GLN A 258 10.39 -1.47 2.73
CA GLN A 258 10.24 -1.64 1.29
C GLN A 258 8.76 -1.70 0.91
N GLN A 259 8.45 -1.34 -0.32
CA GLN A 259 7.08 -1.35 -0.79
C GLN A 259 6.96 -2.24 -2.02
N TYR A 260 6.05 -3.21 -1.97
CA TYR A 260 5.60 -3.89 -3.18
C TYR A 260 4.45 -3.11 -3.79
N VAL A 261 4.64 -2.65 -5.03
CA VAL A 261 3.68 -1.79 -5.73
C VAL A 261 3.15 -2.52 -6.95
N MET A 262 1.83 -2.62 -7.05
CA MET A 262 1.13 -3.21 -8.17
C MET A 262 0.45 -2.13 -9.01
N ASN A 263 0.65 -2.17 -10.32
CA ASN A 263 -0.21 -1.44 -11.22
C ASN A 263 -1.56 -2.18 -11.38
N ASN A 264 -2.65 -1.50 -11.05
CA ASN A 264 -3.98 -2.12 -11.02
C ASN A 264 -4.53 -2.49 -12.40
N ILE A 265 -4.05 -1.86 -13.48
CA ILE A 265 -4.47 -2.15 -14.86
C ILE A 265 -3.74 -3.38 -15.39
N THR A 266 -2.41 -3.38 -15.34
CA THR A 266 -1.56 -4.44 -15.90
C THR A 266 -1.38 -5.63 -14.96
N LYS A 267 -1.68 -5.46 -13.67
CA LYS A 267 -1.42 -6.43 -12.59
C LYS A 267 0.07 -6.82 -12.49
N SER A 268 0.95 -5.91 -12.91
CA SER A 268 2.40 -6.05 -12.79
C SER A 268 2.86 -5.49 -11.45
N TRP A 269 3.83 -6.14 -10.85
CA TRP A 269 4.41 -5.77 -9.56
C TRP A 269 5.84 -5.24 -9.74
N CYS A 270 6.20 -4.27 -8.92
CA CYS A 270 7.56 -3.79 -8.76
C CYS A 270 7.87 -3.62 -7.25
N ASN A 271 9.15 -3.50 -6.93
CA ASN A 271 9.61 -3.25 -5.58
C ASN A 271 10.18 -1.83 -5.50
N PHE A 272 9.68 -1.03 -4.56
CA PHE A 272 10.23 0.27 -4.24
C PHE A 272 11.05 0.16 -2.97
N THR A 273 12.18 0.83 -2.96
CA THR A 273 13.12 0.92 -1.83
C THR A 273 13.53 2.38 -1.62
N GLY A 274 14.02 2.70 -0.43
CA GLY A 274 14.46 4.06 -0.12
C GLY A 274 13.42 4.91 0.63
N TRP A 275 12.14 4.56 0.56
CA TRP A 275 11.12 5.21 1.36
C TRP A 275 11.03 4.56 2.75
N SER A 276 11.58 5.24 3.75
CA SER A 276 11.51 4.80 5.16
C SER A 276 10.13 5.13 5.75
N ALA A 277 9.10 4.50 5.20
CA ALA A 277 7.69 4.78 5.47
C ALA A 277 7.14 3.83 6.54
N THR A 278 6.88 4.34 7.73
CA THR A 278 6.28 3.58 8.84
C THR A 278 4.76 3.51 8.76
N CYS A 279 4.13 4.45 8.07
CA CYS A 279 2.69 4.50 7.82
C CYS A 279 2.39 5.26 6.54
N TRP A 280 1.26 4.96 5.94
CA TRP A 280 0.77 5.56 4.70
C TRP A 280 -0.65 6.05 4.87
N GLU A 281 -0.97 7.19 4.23
CA GLU A 281 -2.31 7.73 4.20
C GLU A 281 -2.55 8.55 2.93
N LEU A 282 -3.81 8.61 2.48
CA LEU A 282 -4.25 9.50 1.41
C LEU A 282 -4.86 10.76 2.01
N PHE A 283 -4.32 11.90 1.65
CA PHE A 283 -4.88 13.20 2.02
C PHE A 283 -5.06 14.06 0.78
N ASN A 284 -6.28 14.53 0.53
CA ASN A 284 -6.66 15.28 -0.69
C ASN A 284 -6.20 14.57 -1.98
N ASP A 285 -6.49 13.26 -2.08
CA ASP A 285 -6.14 12.39 -3.22
C ASP A 285 -4.63 12.31 -3.52
N ASN A 286 -3.77 12.69 -2.59
CA ASN A 286 -2.33 12.52 -2.69
C ASN A 286 -1.83 11.59 -1.57
N PRO A 287 -0.88 10.69 -1.87
CA PRO A 287 -0.32 9.81 -0.87
C PRO A 287 0.78 10.50 -0.06
N TYR A 288 0.67 10.33 1.24
CA TYR A 288 1.66 10.79 2.21
C TYR A 288 2.17 9.61 3.04
N PHE A 289 3.39 9.70 3.48
CA PHE A 289 3.94 8.74 4.43
C PHE A 289 4.66 9.42 5.58
N GLY A 290 4.58 8.77 6.74
CA GLY A 290 5.32 9.16 7.91
C GLY A 290 6.63 8.39 8.03
N GLY A 291 7.74 9.11 8.13
CA GLY A 291 9.06 8.57 8.43
C GLY A 291 9.49 8.86 9.86
N ASN A 292 10.79 8.74 10.12
CA ASN A 292 11.36 9.05 11.43
C ASN A 292 11.56 10.56 11.57
N GLY A 293 10.55 11.25 12.12
CA GLY A 293 10.58 12.68 12.38
C GLY A 293 10.15 13.57 11.21
N TYR A 294 9.54 13.01 10.17
CA TYR A 294 9.02 13.76 9.03
C TYR A 294 7.75 13.14 8.46
N VAL A 295 7.01 13.95 7.71
CA VAL A 295 5.93 13.53 6.82
C VAL A 295 6.31 13.97 5.42
N ALA A 296 6.26 13.06 4.46
CA ALA A 296 6.58 13.32 3.06
C ALA A 296 5.42 13.02 2.14
N ALA A 297 5.28 13.81 1.07
CA ALA A 297 4.39 13.53 -0.04
C ALA A 297 5.08 12.56 -1.01
N ALA A 298 4.43 11.45 -1.33
CA ALA A 298 4.89 10.52 -2.35
C ALA A 298 4.32 10.89 -3.72
N TRP A 299 4.96 10.40 -4.80
CA TRP A 299 4.57 10.68 -6.20
C TRP A 299 4.46 12.18 -6.53
N ASN A 300 5.31 13.00 -5.93
CA ASN A 300 5.35 14.43 -6.18
C ASN A 300 6.57 14.80 -7.05
N GLY A 301 6.40 14.67 -8.38
CA GLY A 301 7.46 14.96 -9.34
C GLY A 301 8.30 13.73 -9.72
N SER A 302 9.46 14.00 -10.37
CA SER A 302 10.37 12.99 -10.95
C SER A 302 11.75 13.01 -10.29
N SER A 303 11.82 13.36 -9.00
CA SER A 303 13.04 13.30 -8.18
C SER A 303 12.71 12.76 -6.79
N ASP A 304 13.68 12.11 -6.15
CA ASP A 304 13.56 11.61 -4.78
C ASP A 304 14.22 12.61 -3.83
N ASP A 305 13.43 13.55 -3.31
CA ASP A 305 13.89 14.66 -2.46
C ASP A 305 15.14 15.37 -3.02
N SER A 306 15.08 15.76 -4.30
CA SER A 306 16.19 16.35 -5.05
C SER A 306 17.38 15.39 -5.33
N ALA A 307 17.21 14.10 -5.16
CA ALA A 307 18.13 13.05 -5.57
C ALA A 307 17.62 12.30 -6.81
N ASP A 308 18.50 11.48 -7.38
CA ASP A 308 18.16 10.61 -8.49
C ASP A 308 17.20 9.48 -8.06
N ILE A 309 16.21 9.21 -8.90
CA ILE A 309 15.41 7.99 -8.80
C ILE A 309 16.16 6.88 -9.55
N SER A 310 16.60 5.87 -8.80
CA SER A 310 17.25 4.69 -9.36
C SER A 310 16.21 3.65 -9.77
N GLY A 311 16.30 3.19 -11.02
CA GLY A 311 15.46 2.14 -11.57
C GLY A 311 16.26 0.94 -12.05
N PHE A 312 15.73 -0.27 -11.81
CA PHE A 312 16.29 -1.52 -12.30
C PHE A 312 15.16 -2.37 -12.88
N ALA A 313 15.32 -2.81 -14.13
CA ALA A 313 14.37 -3.69 -14.78
C ALA A 313 15.10 -4.76 -15.59
N LEU A 314 14.72 -6.01 -15.36
CA LEU A 314 15.21 -7.18 -16.09
C LEU A 314 14.04 -7.88 -16.75
N GLN A 315 14.09 -8.09 -18.06
CA GLN A 315 13.11 -8.91 -18.76
C GLN A 315 13.30 -10.39 -18.41
N SER A 316 12.27 -11.19 -18.65
CA SER A 316 12.37 -12.64 -18.43
C SER A 316 13.36 -13.28 -19.40
N PHE A 317 14.12 -14.27 -18.95
CA PHE A 317 14.96 -15.10 -19.79
C PHE A 317 14.15 -15.83 -20.83
N GLN A 318 14.44 -15.63 -22.11
CA GLN A 318 13.71 -16.23 -23.22
C GLN A 318 14.65 -16.88 -24.24
N THR A 319 14.18 -17.93 -24.86
CA THR A 319 14.90 -18.67 -25.91
C THR A 319 14.76 -18.04 -27.29
N TYR A 320 13.88 -17.05 -27.46
CA TYR A 320 13.61 -16.35 -28.73
C TYR A 320 13.38 -17.33 -29.91
N GLY A 321 12.59 -18.37 -29.68
CA GLY A 321 12.14 -19.30 -30.70
C GLY A 321 13.15 -20.39 -31.08
N THR A 322 14.35 -20.45 -30.49
CA THR A 322 15.33 -21.52 -30.72
C THR A 322 16.04 -21.93 -29.44
N ALA A 323 16.20 -23.23 -29.26
CA ALA A 323 16.95 -23.82 -28.16
C ALA A 323 18.47 -23.89 -28.42
N LEU A 324 18.93 -23.46 -29.59
CA LEU A 324 20.37 -23.45 -29.92
C LEU A 324 21.09 -22.35 -29.16
N GLN A 325 22.40 -22.53 -28.98
CA GLN A 325 23.26 -21.46 -28.49
C GLN A 325 23.22 -20.27 -29.46
N LYS A 326 23.14 -19.07 -28.96
CA LYS A 326 22.99 -17.85 -29.72
C LYS A 326 24.06 -16.84 -29.31
N GLN A 327 24.51 -16.03 -30.25
CA GLN A 327 25.31 -14.84 -29.96
C GLN A 327 24.43 -13.60 -30.18
N CYS A 328 24.24 -12.79 -29.15
CA CYS A 328 23.65 -11.48 -29.32
C CYS A 328 24.66 -10.57 -30.02
N LYS A 329 24.23 -9.88 -31.06
CA LYS A 329 25.09 -8.95 -31.84
C LYS A 329 24.75 -7.50 -31.52
N MET A 330 23.46 -7.22 -31.44
CA MET A 330 22.96 -5.87 -31.19
C MET A 330 21.70 -5.90 -30.37
N ILE A 331 21.51 -4.88 -29.55
CA ILE A 331 20.28 -4.62 -28.80
C ILE A 331 19.82 -3.20 -29.08
N ARG A 332 18.52 -3.00 -29.13
CA ARG A 332 17.89 -1.68 -29.20
C ARG A 332 16.81 -1.56 -28.18
N TYR A 333 16.99 -0.62 -27.25
CA TYR A 333 15.98 -0.25 -26.28
C TYR A 333 15.08 0.84 -26.86
N HIS A 334 13.78 0.61 -26.85
CA HIS A 334 12.79 1.63 -27.16
C HIS A 334 12.38 2.32 -25.86
N ILE A 335 12.86 3.53 -25.69
CA ILE A 335 12.65 4.34 -24.50
C ILE A 335 11.87 5.59 -24.89
N GLN A 336 11.01 6.08 -24.01
CA GLN A 336 10.40 7.39 -24.12
C GLN A 336 10.84 8.23 -22.92
N SER A 337 11.29 9.46 -23.17
CA SER A 337 11.77 10.36 -22.11
C SER A 337 11.50 11.82 -22.48
N ASP A 338 11.33 12.66 -21.47
CA ASP A 338 11.19 14.12 -21.60
C ASP A 338 12.52 14.87 -21.44
N GLY A 339 13.62 14.17 -21.16
CA GLY A 339 14.97 14.69 -21.03
C GLY A 339 16.01 13.64 -21.42
N THR A 340 17.29 14.00 -21.43
CA THR A 340 18.37 13.05 -21.71
C THR A 340 18.62 12.16 -20.49
N PRO A 341 18.19 10.88 -20.51
CA PRO A 341 18.31 10.03 -19.34
C PRO A 341 19.71 9.41 -19.25
N SER A 342 20.21 9.23 -18.03
CA SER A 342 21.34 8.34 -17.75
C SER A 342 20.82 6.91 -17.66
N VAL A 343 21.15 6.09 -18.65
CA VAL A 343 20.67 4.72 -18.79
C VAL A 343 21.83 3.78 -19.04
N PHE A 344 21.82 2.66 -18.33
CA PHE A 344 22.76 1.56 -18.51
C PHE A 344 22.02 0.31 -18.96
N GLY A 345 22.58 -0.42 -19.88
CA GLY A 345 21.95 -1.64 -20.41
C GLY A 345 22.95 -2.77 -20.63
N ASP A 346 22.41 -3.99 -20.57
CA ASP A 346 23.12 -5.23 -20.88
C ASP A 346 22.12 -6.31 -21.32
N VAL A 347 22.65 -7.43 -21.79
CA VAL A 347 21.89 -8.65 -22.09
C VAL A 347 22.40 -9.77 -21.20
N ASN A 348 21.67 -10.09 -20.12
CA ASN A 348 22.01 -11.22 -19.28
C ASN A 348 21.73 -12.55 -20.00
N VAL A 349 22.56 -13.54 -19.77
CA VAL A 349 22.50 -14.87 -20.42
C VAL A 349 22.37 -15.99 -19.41
N ASP A 350 21.62 -17.02 -19.76
CA ASP A 350 21.55 -18.32 -19.07
C ASP A 350 21.36 -18.22 -17.54
N TYR A 351 20.43 -17.31 -17.13
CA TYR A 351 20.09 -17.05 -15.73
C TYR A 351 21.25 -16.47 -14.89
N ASN A 352 22.33 -16.02 -15.54
CA ASN A 352 23.35 -15.24 -14.85
C ASN A 352 22.84 -13.81 -14.63
N LEU A 353 22.84 -13.35 -13.39
CA LEU A 353 22.40 -12.00 -13.01
C LEU A 353 23.60 -11.06 -12.79
N ALA A 354 24.73 -11.32 -13.45
CA ALA A 354 25.87 -10.42 -13.38
C ALA A 354 25.49 -9.02 -13.90
N ASP A 355 26.03 -8.02 -13.24
CA ASP A 355 25.80 -6.63 -13.58
C ASP A 355 27.02 -6.09 -14.34
N GLU A 356 27.05 -6.30 -15.63
CA GLU A 356 28.07 -5.82 -16.55
C GLU A 356 27.54 -4.68 -17.46
N SER A 357 26.47 -3.99 -16.99
CA SER A 357 25.80 -2.96 -17.77
C SER A 357 26.74 -1.81 -18.18
N ALA A 358 26.65 -1.40 -19.43
CA ALA A 358 27.37 -0.26 -19.98
C ALA A 358 26.43 0.93 -20.19
N GLU A 359 26.97 2.13 -20.10
CA GLU A 359 26.21 3.35 -20.37
C GLU A 359 25.73 3.39 -21.82
N LEU A 360 24.46 3.66 -22.03
CA LEU A 360 23.82 3.78 -23.32
C LEU A 360 23.78 5.26 -23.74
N ASN A 361 24.29 5.57 -24.89
CA ASN A 361 24.26 6.93 -25.42
C ASN A 361 22.91 7.22 -26.07
N PHE A 362 22.10 8.02 -25.40
CA PHE A 362 20.87 8.57 -25.94
C PHE A 362 21.00 10.08 -26.11
N SER A 363 20.71 10.57 -27.31
CA SER A 363 20.60 12.01 -27.60
C SER A 363 19.16 12.33 -27.94
N ILE A 364 18.56 13.23 -27.20
CA ILE A 364 17.24 13.79 -27.52
C ILE A 364 17.42 14.98 -28.43
N SER A 365 16.65 15.05 -29.51
CA SER A 365 16.51 16.28 -30.31
C SER A 365 15.96 17.37 -29.40
N ASN A 366 16.62 18.50 -29.30
CA ASN A 366 16.22 19.62 -28.47
C ASN A 366 14.84 20.14 -28.90
N TYR A 367 13.80 19.76 -28.16
CA TYR A 367 12.52 20.43 -28.27
C TYR A 367 12.61 21.80 -27.60
N GLY A 368 12.03 22.80 -28.23
CA GLY A 368 11.99 24.16 -27.70
C GLY A 368 11.18 24.22 -26.40
N ILE A 369 11.79 24.71 -25.35
CA ILE A 369 11.11 25.06 -24.10
C ILE A 369 10.53 26.46 -24.28
N TRP A 370 9.29 26.71 -23.86
CA TRP A 370 8.67 28.03 -23.84
C TRP A 370 9.59 29.02 -23.11
N ASP A 371 9.70 30.25 -23.62
CA ASP A 371 10.59 31.33 -23.16
C ASP A 371 12.10 31.15 -23.44
N THR A 372 12.57 29.97 -23.88
CA THR A 372 13.98 29.75 -24.21
C THR A 372 14.21 29.28 -25.64
N GLY A 373 13.19 28.69 -26.26
CA GLY A 373 13.30 28.20 -27.66
C GLY A 373 13.24 29.30 -28.70
N LEU A 374 14.21 29.34 -29.60
CA LEU A 374 14.20 30.27 -30.73
C LEU A 374 13.23 29.81 -31.84
N TRP A 375 12.33 30.70 -32.27
CA TRP A 375 11.27 30.42 -33.25
C TRP A 375 11.77 29.77 -34.57
N ASN A 376 13.00 30.03 -34.96
CA ASN A 376 13.60 29.52 -36.22
C ASN A 376 14.37 28.21 -36.05
N SER A 377 14.57 27.69 -34.85
CA SER A 377 15.40 26.51 -34.58
C SER A 377 14.79 25.52 -33.59
N ALA A 378 13.79 25.95 -32.82
CA ALA A 378 13.14 25.07 -31.88
C ALA A 378 12.08 24.18 -32.57
N ILE A 379 12.15 22.88 -32.33
CA ILE A 379 11.11 21.94 -32.71
C ILE A 379 10.07 21.93 -31.56
N TRP A 380 8.85 22.33 -31.88
CA TRP A 380 7.78 22.33 -30.91
C TRP A 380 7.31 20.88 -30.63
N GLY A 381 7.49 20.42 -29.45
CA GLY A 381 7.01 19.13 -28.97
C GLY A 381 6.86 19.20 -27.46
N SER A 382 5.89 18.50 -26.92
CA SER A 382 5.72 18.36 -25.48
C SER A 382 5.53 16.89 -25.12
N GLY A 383 6.08 16.48 -23.98
CA GLY A 383 5.92 15.14 -23.45
C GLY A 383 7.07 14.19 -23.79
N LEU A 384 6.80 12.91 -23.64
CA LEU A 384 7.78 11.85 -23.78
C LEU A 384 8.18 11.64 -25.26
N VAL A 385 9.46 11.77 -25.54
CA VAL A 385 10.05 11.59 -26.88
C VAL A 385 10.55 10.16 -27.04
N PRO A 386 10.20 9.44 -28.12
CA PRO A 386 10.73 8.11 -28.38
C PRO A 386 12.20 8.18 -28.81
N ILE A 387 13.02 7.37 -28.17
CA ILE A 387 14.43 7.20 -28.45
C ILE A 387 14.72 5.72 -28.70
N ALA A 388 15.42 5.38 -29.76
CA ALA A 388 15.74 3.99 -30.09
C ALA A 388 17.02 3.91 -30.87
N ASN A 389 18.14 3.64 -30.20
CA ASN A 389 19.45 3.50 -30.81
C ASN A 389 19.96 2.06 -30.69
N TRP A 390 20.59 1.55 -31.75
CA TRP A 390 21.25 0.25 -31.73
C TRP A 390 22.55 0.33 -30.92
N GLN A 391 22.71 -0.63 -30.00
CA GLN A 391 23.92 -0.82 -29.21
C GLN A 391 24.51 -2.19 -29.54
N GLY A 392 25.85 -2.30 -29.57
CA GLY A 392 26.54 -3.57 -29.73
C GLY A 392 26.39 -4.45 -28.49
N ALA A 393 26.17 -5.74 -28.67
CA ALA A 393 26.16 -6.74 -27.62
C ALA A 393 27.00 -7.94 -28.05
N THR A 394 27.73 -8.58 -27.12
CA THR A 394 28.64 -9.69 -27.42
C THR A 394 28.34 -10.96 -26.64
N ASN A 395 27.21 -10.98 -25.96
CA ASN A 395 26.81 -12.04 -25.04
C ASN A 395 26.45 -13.34 -25.79
N ILE A 396 26.89 -14.47 -25.29
CA ILE A 396 26.68 -15.80 -25.86
C ILE A 396 25.96 -16.69 -24.86
N GLY A 397 24.85 -17.28 -25.24
CA GLY A 397 24.08 -18.18 -24.36
C GLY A 397 22.85 -18.80 -25.05
N TYR A 398 22.11 -19.60 -24.30
CA TYR A 398 20.90 -20.25 -24.76
C TYR A 398 19.65 -19.39 -24.52
N THR A 399 19.67 -18.59 -23.49
CA THR A 399 18.56 -17.67 -23.12
C THR A 399 19.10 -16.26 -22.91
N PHE A 400 18.32 -15.27 -23.31
CA PHE A 400 18.65 -13.86 -23.16
C PHE A 400 17.62 -13.14 -22.31
N ALA A 401 18.07 -12.23 -21.47
CA ALA A 401 17.25 -11.33 -20.68
C ALA A 401 17.83 -9.89 -20.75
N PRO A 402 17.23 -9.00 -21.52
CA PRO A 402 17.61 -7.59 -21.53
C PRO A 402 17.48 -6.95 -20.14
N LEU A 403 18.50 -6.22 -19.74
CA LEU A 403 18.62 -5.49 -18.51
C LEU A 403 18.63 -4.00 -18.81
N LEU A 404 17.91 -3.21 -18.02
CA LEU A 404 17.96 -1.74 -18.05
C LEU A 404 18.11 -1.21 -16.63
N LYS A 405 19.07 -0.31 -16.45
CA LYS A 405 19.23 0.48 -15.24
C LYS A 405 19.17 1.96 -15.57
N THR A 406 18.68 2.74 -14.64
CA THR A 406 18.62 4.19 -14.78
C THR A 406 18.83 4.86 -13.42
N ALA A 407 19.39 6.07 -13.46
CA ALA A 407 19.44 7.00 -12.36
C ALA A 407 19.12 8.39 -12.93
N THR A 408 17.91 8.88 -12.67
CA THR A 408 17.41 10.12 -13.29
C THR A 408 16.79 11.03 -12.24
N GLN A 409 17.01 12.33 -12.42
CA GLN A 409 16.44 13.38 -11.60
C GLN A 409 15.68 14.36 -12.48
N GLY A 410 14.42 14.63 -12.14
CA GLY A 410 13.59 15.58 -12.87
C GLY A 410 13.20 15.14 -14.29
N ILE A 411 13.37 13.86 -14.62
CA ILE A 411 13.13 13.29 -15.94
C ILE A 411 12.18 12.11 -15.82
N GLN A 412 11.18 12.06 -16.70
CA GLN A 412 10.32 10.89 -16.88
C GLN A 412 10.94 9.95 -17.90
N LEU A 413 10.93 8.65 -17.59
CA LEU A 413 11.47 7.62 -18.46
C LEU A 413 10.52 6.43 -18.52
N GLN A 414 10.23 5.95 -19.73
CA GLN A 414 9.45 4.75 -19.98
C GLN A 414 10.21 3.79 -20.89
N TRP A 415 10.39 2.55 -20.45
CA TRP A 415 10.89 1.47 -21.30
C TRP A 415 9.71 0.76 -21.95
N VAL A 416 9.60 0.88 -23.27
CA VAL A 416 8.44 0.43 -24.05
C VAL A 416 8.66 -0.96 -24.64
N ALA A 417 9.82 -1.19 -25.29
CA ALA A 417 10.13 -2.43 -26.00
C ALA A 417 11.64 -2.63 -26.12
N THR A 418 12.04 -3.83 -26.54
CA THR A 418 13.43 -4.17 -26.83
C THR A 418 13.50 -5.02 -28.09
N ASP A 419 14.38 -4.64 -29.03
CA ASP A 419 14.74 -5.46 -30.18
C ASP A 419 16.12 -6.09 -29.96
N LEU A 420 16.23 -7.36 -30.31
CA LEU A 420 17.49 -8.10 -30.28
C LEU A 420 17.84 -8.61 -31.67
N VAL A 421 19.09 -8.43 -32.09
CA VAL A 421 19.67 -9.11 -33.24
C VAL A 421 20.65 -10.16 -32.75
N PHE A 422 20.39 -11.41 -33.06
CA PHE A 422 21.23 -12.53 -32.67
C PHE A 422 21.48 -13.51 -33.83
N GLU A 423 22.57 -14.21 -33.77
CA GLU A 423 22.89 -15.34 -34.64
C GLU A 423 22.74 -16.64 -33.85
N ALA A 424 22.01 -17.59 -34.41
CA ALA A 424 21.95 -18.95 -33.86
C ALA A 424 23.25 -19.68 -34.26
N GLY A 425 24.01 -20.13 -33.27
CA GLY A 425 25.18 -20.97 -33.46
C GLY A 425 24.79 -22.40 -33.78
N GLY A 426 25.72 -23.14 -34.42
CA GLY A 426 25.61 -24.57 -34.55
C GLY A 426 25.77 -25.24 -33.16
N VAL A 427 25.25 -26.48 -33.01
CA VAL A 427 25.56 -27.33 -31.87
C VAL A 427 27.08 -27.61 -31.98
N LEU A 428 27.85 -27.17 -30.98
CA LEU A 428 29.22 -27.60 -30.79
C LEU A 428 29.24 -29.01 -30.21
#